data_85330c67f53321f562ca9f2034601f2d
#
_entry.id   85330c67f53321f562ca9f2034601f2d
#
_cell.length_a   1.000
_cell.length_b   1.000
_cell.length_c   1.000
_cell.angle_alpha   90.00
_cell.angle_beta   90.00
_cell.angle_gamma   90.00
#
_symmetry.space_group_name_H-M   'P 1'
#
loop_
_entity.id
_entity.type
_entity.pdbx_description
1 polymer ?
#
loop_
_entity_poly.entity_id
_entity_poly.type
_entity_poly.pdbx_seq_one_letter_code
_entity_poly.pdbx_strand_id
1 'polypeptide(L)'
;MKRYHRASTLIGVAALLICAFASQATASQNTSAQPKTQKAPAKAAAPIQTFIGVISDGQCAAKGSHKEVMAKASVNTAANCVKGCARRYGYVLYVPSTKKIYKLSDQERPAELAAKKVKIKGALDKATQTIYVSSIEPVL
;
A
#
# COMPACT_ATOMS: atom_id res chain seq x y z
N MET A 1 26.30 34.06 -0.08
CA MET A 1 27.72 33.78 0.15
C MET A 1 27.91 33.31 1.58
N LYS A 2 28.12 32.06 1.84
CA LYS A 2 28.72 31.55 3.10
C LYS A 2 29.38 30.22 2.78
N ARG A 3 30.71 30.28 2.72
CA ARG A 3 31.63 29.14 2.54
C ARG A 3 31.82 28.50 3.92
N TYR A 4 31.76 27.18 4.00
CA TYR A 4 32.27 26.45 5.14
C TYR A 4 33.36 25.49 4.71
N HIS A 5 34.47 25.64 5.39
CA HIS A 5 35.78 25.07 5.18
C HIS A 5 35.87 23.61 5.58
N ARG A 6 36.78 22.96 4.87
CA ARG A 6 37.41 21.68 5.11
C ARG A 6 37.93 21.52 6.56
N ALA A 7 37.88 20.31 7.05
CA ALA A 7 38.92 19.79 7.91
C ALA A 7 39.10 18.31 7.63
N SER A 8 40.25 18.00 7.04
CA SER A 8 40.84 16.66 6.94
C SER A 8 41.41 16.28 8.28
N THR A 9 41.30 15.05 8.70
CA THR A 9 42.20 14.43 9.67
C THR A 9 42.41 12.99 9.30
N LEU A 10 43.60 12.71 8.81
CA LEU A 10 44.26 11.40 8.68
C LEU A 10 44.89 11.03 10.01
N ILE A 11 44.80 9.82 10.44
CA ILE A 11 45.67 9.02 11.31
C ILE A 11 45.02 7.62 11.28
N GLY A 12 45.55 6.54 10.75
CA GLY A 12 46.84 5.93 10.89
C GLY A 12 46.83 4.98 12.08
N VAL A 13 46.83 3.71 11.85
CA VAL A 13 47.76 2.72 12.45
C VAL A 13 47.23 1.30 12.18
N ALA A 14 48.11 0.52 11.61
CA ALA A 14 48.02 -0.91 11.34
C ALA A 14 48.04 -1.76 12.63
N ALA A 15 47.31 -2.86 12.65
CA ALA A 15 47.64 -4.03 13.47
C ALA A 15 47.19 -5.28 12.76
N LEU A 16 48.17 -6.00 12.24
CA LEU A 16 48.10 -7.39 11.82
C LEU A 16 47.83 -8.28 13.05
N LEU A 17 46.80 -9.09 12.99
CA LEU A 17 46.69 -10.29 13.80
C LEU A 17 46.11 -11.40 12.95
N ILE A 18 47.00 -12.31 12.58
CA ILE A 18 46.73 -13.60 11.96
C ILE A 18 46.09 -14.51 13.03
N CYS A 19 44.89 -14.97 12.83
CA CYS A 19 44.37 -16.14 13.53
C CYS A 19 43.75 -17.07 12.48
N ALA A 20 44.51 -18.14 12.19
CA ALA A 20 44.03 -19.32 11.52
C ALA A 20 43.10 -20.09 12.46
N PHE A 21 41.86 -20.34 12.09
CA PHE A 21 41.04 -21.39 12.68
C PHE A 21 40.09 -22.01 11.65
N ALA A 22 40.45 -23.31 11.44
CA ALA A 22 39.55 -24.46 11.26
C ALA A 22 38.32 -24.33 10.37
N SER A 23 38.38 -25.07 9.28
CA SER A 23 37.28 -25.60 8.50
C SER A 23 36.19 -26.22 9.37
N GLN A 24 35.01 -25.67 9.37
CA GLN A 24 33.79 -26.41 9.72
C GLN A 24 32.85 -26.38 8.52
N ALA A 25 32.75 -27.53 7.88
CA ALA A 25 31.71 -27.85 6.95
C ALA A 25 30.37 -27.88 7.72
N THR A 26 29.54 -26.87 7.54
CA THR A 26 28.15 -26.89 8.01
C THR A 26 27.23 -26.97 6.82
N ALA A 27 26.40 -27.99 6.88
CA ALA A 27 25.38 -28.39 5.94
C ALA A 27 24.54 -27.22 5.44
N SER A 28 24.33 -27.19 4.11
CA SER A 28 23.30 -26.42 3.44
C SER A 28 21.93 -26.70 4.05
N GLN A 29 21.43 -25.82 4.90
CA GLN A 29 20.01 -25.77 5.20
C GLN A 29 19.35 -24.94 4.12
N ASN A 30 18.70 -25.65 3.24
CA ASN A 30 17.80 -25.15 2.21
C ASN A 30 16.62 -24.48 2.90
N THR A 31 16.76 -23.19 3.23
CA THR A 31 15.65 -22.38 3.77
C THR A 31 14.78 -21.99 2.61
N SER A 32 13.79 -22.83 2.32
CA SER A 32 12.62 -22.48 1.50
C SER A 32 12.08 -21.16 2.01
N ALA A 33 12.22 -20.12 1.20
CA ALA A 33 11.57 -18.83 1.43
C ALA A 33 10.06 -19.04 1.40
N GLN A 34 9.47 -19.23 2.57
CA GLN A 34 8.03 -19.27 2.77
C GLN A 34 7.51 -17.85 2.51
N PRO A 35 6.55 -17.67 1.62
CA PRO A 35 5.93 -16.36 1.43
C PRO A 35 5.35 -15.92 2.77
N LYS A 36 5.79 -14.78 3.29
CA LYS A 36 5.24 -14.17 4.50
C LYS A 36 3.79 -13.80 4.22
N THR A 37 2.89 -14.73 4.46
CA THR A 37 1.47 -14.45 4.59
C THR A 37 1.34 -13.55 5.82
N GLN A 38 1.22 -12.26 5.62
CA GLN A 38 0.86 -11.33 6.69
C GLN A 38 -0.55 -11.70 7.16
N LYS A 39 -0.57 -12.51 8.22
CA LYS A 39 -1.77 -12.82 8.97
C LYS A 39 -2.26 -11.51 9.60
N ALA A 40 -3.24 -10.87 8.96
CA ALA A 40 -3.96 -9.76 9.56
C ALA A 40 -4.50 -10.18 10.94
N PRO A 41 -4.45 -9.31 11.97
CA PRO A 41 -4.91 -9.64 13.30
C PRO A 41 -6.39 -10.08 13.24
N ALA A 42 -6.64 -11.28 13.74
CA ALA A 42 -7.98 -11.86 13.83
C ALA A 42 -8.79 -11.10 14.91
N LYS A 43 -9.35 -9.94 14.50
CA LYS A 43 -10.46 -9.33 15.24
C LYS A 43 -11.71 -10.13 14.89
N ALA A 44 -12.51 -10.50 15.89
CA ALA A 44 -13.70 -11.35 15.79
C ALA A 44 -14.43 -11.15 14.45
N ALA A 45 -14.61 -12.24 13.70
CA ALA A 45 -14.99 -12.23 12.30
C ALA A 45 -16.35 -11.56 12.10
N ALA A 46 -16.34 -10.29 11.73
CA ALA A 46 -17.53 -9.64 11.23
C ALA A 46 -18.03 -10.42 9.99
N PRO A 47 -19.35 -10.54 9.79
CA PRO A 47 -19.90 -11.29 8.67
C PRO A 47 -19.40 -10.73 7.34
N ILE A 48 -19.10 -11.63 6.40
CA ILE A 48 -18.75 -11.25 5.04
C ILE A 48 -19.97 -10.61 4.38
N GLN A 49 -19.78 -9.43 3.84
CA GLN A 49 -20.79 -8.63 3.15
C GLN A 49 -20.33 -8.32 1.72
N THR A 50 -21.28 -7.93 0.88
CA THR A 50 -21.00 -7.47 -0.47
C THR A 50 -21.17 -5.96 -0.56
N PHE A 51 -20.17 -5.28 -1.11
CA PHE A 51 -20.16 -3.84 -1.33
C PHE A 51 -20.02 -3.57 -2.82
N ILE A 52 -20.79 -2.61 -3.33
CA ILE A 52 -20.71 -2.17 -4.73
C ILE A 52 -20.37 -0.68 -4.72
N GLY A 53 -19.34 -0.30 -5.46
CA GLY A 53 -18.90 1.09 -5.54
C GLY A 53 -17.84 1.27 -6.62
N VAL A 54 -17.12 2.37 -6.53
CA VAL A 54 -16.03 2.72 -7.47
C VAL A 54 -14.72 2.76 -6.71
N ILE A 55 -13.66 2.18 -7.27
CA ILE A 55 -12.31 2.34 -6.73
C ILE A 55 -11.87 3.78 -6.93
N SER A 56 -11.60 4.45 -5.84
CA SER A 56 -11.12 5.83 -5.80
C SER A 56 -9.90 5.94 -4.88
N ASP A 57 -9.35 7.11 -4.78
CA ASP A 57 -8.40 7.50 -3.73
C ASP A 57 -9.11 8.31 -2.63
N GLY A 58 -8.50 8.36 -1.45
CA GLY A 58 -9.12 9.01 -0.30
C GLY A 58 -9.40 10.51 -0.50
N GLN A 59 -8.60 11.21 -1.31
CA GLN A 59 -8.78 12.65 -1.56
C GLN A 59 -9.96 12.92 -2.51
N CYS A 60 -9.99 12.25 -3.65
CA CYS A 60 -11.06 12.45 -4.63
C CYS A 60 -12.40 11.90 -4.15
N ALA A 61 -12.41 10.80 -3.41
CA ALA A 61 -13.61 10.27 -2.79
C ALA A 61 -14.23 11.28 -1.80
N ALA A 62 -13.41 11.93 -0.97
CA ALA A 62 -13.87 12.96 -0.04
C ALA A 62 -14.48 14.18 -0.75
N LYS A 63 -13.98 14.52 -1.94
CA LYS A 63 -14.52 15.59 -2.79
C LYS A 63 -15.71 15.17 -3.66
N GLY A 64 -15.93 13.87 -3.79
CA GLY A 64 -16.93 13.27 -4.68
C GLY A 64 -16.63 13.43 -6.18
N SER A 65 -15.45 13.93 -6.56
CA SER A 65 -15.07 14.18 -7.95
C SER A 65 -13.54 14.19 -8.14
N HIS A 66 -13.11 13.71 -9.29
CA HIS A 66 -11.70 13.82 -9.75
C HIS A 66 -11.41 15.12 -10.51
N LYS A 67 -12.45 15.85 -10.93
CA LYS A 67 -12.35 16.96 -11.91
C LYS A 67 -11.31 18.01 -11.52
N GLU A 68 -11.38 18.52 -10.30
CA GLU A 68 -10.45 19.57 -9.85
C GLU A 68 -9.01 19.07 -9.71
N VAL A 69 -8.85 17.84 -9.20
CA VAL A 69 -7.53 17.27 -8.99
C VAL A 69 -6.87 16.96 -10.33
N MET A 70 -7.63 16.41 -11.27
CA MET A 70 -7.16 16.15 -12.63
C MET A 70 -6.72 17.43 -13.34
N ALA A 71 -7.50 18.51 -13.24
CA ALA A 71 -7.15 19.78 -13.85
C ALA A 71 -5.85 20.37 -13.27
N LYS A 72 -5.67 20.32 -11.95
CA LYS A 72 -4.48 20.84 -11.29
C LYS A 72 -3.22 20.01 -11.56
N ALA A 73 -3.38 18.69 -11.68
CA ALA A 73 -2.26 17.77 -11.88
C ALA A 73 -1.96 17.49 -13.36
N SER A 74 -2.67 18.12 -14.30
CA SER A 74 -2.57 17.86 -15.74
C SER A 74 -2.72 16.38 -16.11
N VAL A 75 -3.62 15.69 -15.39
CA VAL A 75 -3.90 14.27 -15.59
C VAL A 75 -5.16 14.10 -16.42
N ASN A 76 -5.11 13.30 -17.46
CA ASN A 76 -6.17 13.20 -18.47
C ASN A 76 -7.17 12.06 -18.25
N THR A 77 -6.95 11.17 -17.27
CA THR A 77 -7.89 10.09 -16.95
C THR A 77 -8.12 9.95 -15.45
N ALA A 78 -9.36 9.57 -15.07
CA ALA A 78 -9.69 9.30 -13.68
C ALA A 78 -8.82 8.16 -13.09
N ALA A 79 -8.53 7.12 -13.89
CA ALA A 79 -7.68 6.00 -13.44
C ALA A 79 -6.27 6.47 -13.06
N ASN A 80 -5.65 7.33 -13.89
CA ASN A 80 -4.32 7.86 -13.60
C ASN A 80 -4.35 8.80 -12.38
N CYS A 81 -5.42 9.59 -12.22
CA CYS A 81 -5.61 10.42 -11.04
C CYS A 81 -5.71 9.56 -9.77
N VAL A 82 -6.53 8.52 -9.76
CA VAL A 82 -6.67 7.60 -8.62
C VAL A 82 -5.32 6.94 -8.29
N LYS A 83 -4.61 6.38 -9.29
CA LYS A 83 -3.31 5.74 -9.08
C LYS A 83 -2.26 6.70 -8.51
N GLY A 84 -2.23 7.94 -9.00
CA GLY A 84 -1.30 8.96 -8.52
C GLY A 84 -1.58 9.38 -7.08
N CYS A 85 -2.84 9.66 -6.76
CA CYS A 85 -3.27 10.11 -5.44
C CYS A 85 -3.26 9.00 -4.39
N ALA A 86 -3.54 7.75 -4.78
CA ALA A 86 -3.58 6.62 -3.85
C ALA A 86 -2.24 6.34 -3.16
N ARG A 87 -1.12 6.72 -3.77
CA ARG A 87 0.21 6.63 -3.12
C ARG A 87 0.28 7.37 -1.78
N ARG A 88 -0.48 8.45 -1.65
CA ARG A 88 -0.53 9.28 -0.44
C ARG A 88 -1.79 9.06 0.39
N TYR A 89 -2.93 8.84 -0.25
CA TYR A 89 -4.24 8.82 0.39
C TYR A 89 -4.88 7.43 0.47
N GLY A 90 -4.22 6.42 -0.11
CA GLY A 90 -4.70 5.04 -0.19
C GLY A 90 -5.86 4.86 -1.17
N TYR A 91 -6.06 3.60 -1.60
CA TYR A 91 -7.25 3.19 -2.33
C TYR A 91 -8.43 3.03 -1.39
N VAL A 92 -9.59 3.50 -1.82
CA VAL A 92 -10.86 3.41 -1.08
C VAL A 92 -11.97 2.92 -2.01
N LEU A 93 -13.02 2.34 -1.43
CA LEU A 93 -14.29 2.12 -2.12
C LEU A 93 -15.19 3.33 -1.87
N TYR A 94 -15.52 4.05 -2.92
CA TYR A 94 -16.53 5.11 -2.90
C TYR A 94 -17.88 4.58 -3.39
N VAL A 95 -18.93 4.77 -2.61
CA VAL A 95 -20.31 4.38 -2.94
C VAL A 95 -21.10 5.63 -3.29
N PRO A 96 -21.30 5.95 -4.58
CA PRO A 96 -21.91 7.22 -5.00
C PRO A 96 -23.32 7.45 -4.46
N SER A 97 -24.14 6.40 -4.40
CA SER A 97 -25.54 6.49 -3.96
C SER A 97 -25.70 6.95 -2.52
N THR A 98 -24.76 6.61 -1.65
CA THR A 98 -24.79 6.97 -0.22
C THR A 98 -23.68 7.93 0.18
N LYS A 99 -22.80 8.28 -0.76
CA LYS A 99 -21.57 9.07 -0.52
C LYS A 99 -20.64 8.48 0.54
N LYS A 100 -20.78 7.18 0.84
CA LYS A 100 -19.94 6.50 1.81
C LYS A 100 -18.58 6.18 1.20
N ILE A 101 -17.56 6.26 2.06
CA ILE A 101 -16.18 5.96 1.74
C ILE A 101 -15.71 4.88 2.71
N TYR A 102 -15.19 3.78 2.16
CA TYR A 102 -14.62 2.69 2.94
C TYR A 102 -13.15 2.55 2.60
N LYS A 103 -12.32 2.48 3.63
CA LYS A 103 -10.92 2.07 3.48
C LYS A 103 -10.88 0.61 3.04
N LEU A 104 -9.85 0.23 2.28
CA LEU A 104 -9.62 -1.15 1.87
C LEU A 104 -8.38 -1.69 2.59
N SER A 105 -8.46 -2.90 3.14
CA SER A 105 -7.29 -3.57 3.72
C SER A 105 -6.27 -3.98 2.66
N ASP A 106 -6.73 -4.14 1.43
CA ASP A 106 -5.92 -4.45 0.26
C ASP A 106 -5.65 -3.16 -0.52
N GLN A 107 -4.40 -2.87 -0.74
CA GLN A 107 -3.94 -1.68 -1.46
C GLN A 107 -3.27 -2.02 -2.81
N GLU A 108 -3.19 -3.31 -3.18
CA GLU A 108 -2.52 -3.77 -4.40
C GLU A 108 -3.54 -4.06 -5.51
N ARG A 109 -4.47 -4.99 -5.29
CA ARG A 109 -5.48 -5.37 -6.28
C ARG A 109 -6.34 -4.21 -6.77
N PRO A 110 -6.72 -3.21 -5.94
CA PRO A 110 -7.47 -2.03 -6.41
C PRO A 110 -6.75 -1.21 -7.47
N ALA A 111 -5.42 -1.26 -7.56
CA ALA A 111 -4.66 -0.48 -8.54
C ALA A 111 -5.06 -0.78 -9.99
N GLU A 112 -5.32 -2.06 -10.32
CA GLU A 112 -5.75 -2.49 -11.65
C GLU A 112 -7.21 -2.11 -11.96
N LEU A 113 -7.97 -1.79 -10.92
CA LEU A 113 -9.38 -1.45 -10.98
C LEU A 113 -9.64 0.03 -10.70
N ALA A 114 -8.58 0.87 -10.74
CA ALA A 114 -8.66 2.30 -10.49
C ALA A 114 -9.74 2.98 -11.35
N ALA A 115 -10.63 3.74 -10.72
CA ALA A 115 -11.79 4.40 -11.29
C ALA A 115 -12.86 3.47 -11.90
N LYS A 116 -12.75 2.14 -11.74
CA LYS A 116 -13.77 1.19 -12.19
C LYS A 116 -14.80 0.90 -11.10
N LYS A 117 -16.03 0.59 -11.54
CA LYS A 117 -17.06 0.05 -10.66
C LYS A 117 -16.73 -1.39 -10.32
N VAL A 118 -16.81 -1.73 -9.03
CA VAL A 118 -16.43 -3.04 -8.51
C VAL A 118 -17.46 -3.59 -7.54
N LYS A 119 -17.43 -4.90 -7.39
CA LYS A 119 -18.09 -5.67 -6.34
C LYS A 119 -17.01 -6.24 -5.42
N ILE A 120 -17.04 -5.86 -4.15
CA ILE A 120 -16.11 -6.32 -3.13
C ILE A 120 -16.86 -7.21 -2.14
N LYS A 121 -16.31 -8.39 -1.84
CA LYS A 121 -16.72 -9.21 -0.70
C LYS A 121 -15.71 -9.02 0.42
N GLY A 122 -16.17 -8.82 1.64
CA GLY A 122 -15.29 -8.63 2.79
C GLY A 122 -16.01 -8.38 4.08
N ALA A 123 -15.27 -8.33 5.18
CA ALA A 123 -15.77 -8.01 6.50
C ALA A 123 -15.59 -6.51 6.78
N LEU A 124 -16.64 -5.83 7.24
CA LEU A 124 -16.56 -4.40 7.58
C LEU A 124 -16.23 -4.20 9.06
N ASP A 125 -15.12 -3.51 9.31
CA ASP A 125 -14.89 -2.88 10.61
C ASP A 125 -15.60 -1.53 10.63
N LYS A 126 -16.71 -1.47 11.39
CA LYS A 126 -17.51 -0.25 11.49
C LYS A 126 -16.81 0.88 12.24
N ALA A 127 -15.89 0.56 13.15
CA ALA A 127 -15.17 1.58 13.93
C ALA A 127 -14.17 2.35 13.07
N THR A 128 -13.46 1.67 12.17
CA THR A 128 -12.45 2.27 11.28
C THR A 128 -12.97 2.54 9.87
N GLN A 129 -14.20 2.10 9.55
CA GLN A 129 -14.78 2.10 8.20
C GLN A 129 -13.88 1.38 7.18
N THR A 130 -13.26 0.26 7.62
CA THR A 130 -12.35 -0.54 6.78
C THR A 130 -13.02 -1.84 6.36
N ILE A 131 -13.00 -2.12 5.05
CA ILE A 131 -13.39 -3.42 4.50
C ILE A 131 -12.14 -4.30 4.45
N TYR A 132 -12.15 -5.41 5.19
CA TYR A 132 -11.16 -6.47 5.04
C TYR A 132 -11.52 -7.31 3.80
N VAL A 133 -10.82 -7.03 2.71
CA VAL A 133 -11.16 -7.51 1.38
C VAL A 133 -10.86 -9.01 1.24
N SER A 134 -11.88 -9.81 0.96
CA SER A 134 -11.73 -11.22 0.57
C SER A 134 -11.63 -11.37 -0.94
N SER A 135 -12.55 -10.75 -1.70
CA SER A 135 -12.47 -10.69 -3.17
C SER A 135 -12.85 -9.32 -3.69
N ILE A 136 -12.34 -8.99 -4.88
CA ILE A 136 -12.66 -7.78 -5.62
C ILE A 136 -12.81 -8.14 -7.10
N GLU A 137 -13.92 -7.75 -7.70
CA GLU A 137 -14.27 -8.07 -9.08
C GLU A 137 -14.81 -6.82 -9.77
N PRO A 138 -14.46 -6.56 -11.06
CA PRO A 138 -15.10 -5.50 -11.82
C PRO A 138 -16.59 -5.82 -12.04
N VAL A 139 -17.41 -4.78 -12.06
CA VAL A 139 -18.82 -4.86 -12.50
C VAL A 139 -18.84 -4.40 -13.94
N LEU A 140 -19.22 -5.32 -14.84
CA LEU A 140 -19.43 -5.06 -16.28
C LEU A 140 -20.70 -4.26 -16.53
#